data_d24431a69707ec1f2d18c0d139096867
#
_entry.id   d24431a69707ec1f2d18c0d139096867
#
_cell.length_a   1.000
_cell.length_b   1.000
_cell.length_c   1.000
_cell.angle_alpha   90.00
_cell.angle_beta   90.00
_cell.angle_gamma   90.00
#
_symmetry.space_group_name_H-M   'P 1'
#
loop_
_entity.id
_entity.type
_entity.pdbx_description
1 polymer ?
#
loop_
_entity_poly.entity_id
_entity_poly.type
_entity_poly.pdbx_seq_one_letter_code
_entity_poly.pdbx_strand_id
1 'polypeptide(L)'
;FLVGSGGRNMVTQNENGPFDFDYNLNILSCPNWNDARGIKEAVRKCFNKVMKNSGLSDIEDSTSSLSTGTICFRDTPNKKFSIDLCIVTQNNNGEWERLIHEKTGYTYCDRYYWNIAPNSNKYKAKTKAIKEVPGLWDVVRGQYLKIKNHYLTHNDYNHPSFICYIEAVNNVYNHLRQRKIIE
;
A
#
# COMPACT_ATOMS: atom_id res chain seq x y z
N PHE A 1 3.29 7.12 7.80
CA PHE A 1 3.85 5.83 8.25
C PHE A 1 3.84 4.80 7.12
N LEU A 2 4.83 3.92 7.12
CA LEU A 2 4.97 2.86 6.13
C LEU A 2 3.86 1.81 6.30
N VAL A 3 3.23 1.43 5.20
CA VAL A 3 2.16 0.42 5.14
C VAL A 3 2.45 -0.63 4.07
N GLY A 4 1.45 -1.27 3.54
CA GLY A 4 1.59 -2.25 2.46
C GLY A 4 2.53 -3.40 2.79
N SER A 5 3.31 -3.82 1.82
CA SER A 5 4.32 -4.88 1.98
C SER A 5 5.47 -4.42 2.88
N GLY A 6 5.86 -3.15 2.82
CA GLY A 6 6.91 -2.56 3.65
C GLY A 6 6.58 -2.61 5.14
N GLY A 7 5.39 -2.14 5.51
CA GLY A 7 4.92 -2.16 6.91
C GLY A 7 4.71 -3.56 7.50
N ARG A 8 4.69 -4.59 6.67
CA ARG A 8 4.52 -6.00 7.08
C ARG A 8 5.79 -6.82 7.02
N ASN A 9 6.92 -6.19 6.69
CA ASN A 9 8.19 -6.89 6.43
C ASN A 9 8.05 -7.97 5.32
N MET A 10 7.38 -7.58 4.22
CA MET A 10 7.07 -8.45 3.09
C MET A 10 7.46 -7.82 1.76
N VAL A 11 8.40 -6.85 1.78
CA VAL A 11 8.88 -6.23 0.54
C VAL A 11 9.47 -7.30 -0.36
N THR A 12 8.93 -7.40 -1.55
CA THR A 12 9.40 -8.32 -2.58
C THR A 12 9.67 -7.55 -3.84
N GLN A 13 10.75 -7.91 -4.52
CA GLN A 13 11.04 -7.39 -5.85
C GLN A 13 10.44 -8.37 -6.87
N ASN A 14 9.68 -7.85 -7.84
CA ASN A 14 9.22 -8.64 -8.95
C ASN A 14 10.27 -8.55 -10.06
N GLU A 15 11.05 -9.61 -10.22
CA GLU A 15 12.17 -9.65 -11.18
C GLU A 15 13.12 -8.45 -11.01
N ASN A 16 13.25 -7.62 -12.07
CA ASN A 16 14.04 -6.38 -12.07
C ASN A 16 13.20 -5.11 -11.87
N GLY A 17 11.92 -5.27 -11.50
CA GLY A 17 11.04 -4.15 -11.21
C GLY A 17 11.47 -3.33 -10.00
N PRO A 18 10.94 -2.12 -9.81
CA PRO A 18 11.21 -1.34 -8.62
C PRO A 18 10.61 -1.98 -7.37
N PHE A 19 11.16 -1.65 -6.20
CA PHE A 19 10.50 -1.88 -4.92
C PHE A 19 9.41 -0.83 -4.72
N ASP A 20 8.21 -1.24 -4.33
CA ASP A 20 7.12 -0.31 -4.03
C ASP A 20 7.04 -0.06 -2.52
N PHE A 21 7.13 1.20 -2.14
CA PHE A 21 6.97 1.65 -0.77
C PHE A 21 5.66 2.40 -0.61
N ASP A 22 4.71 1.78 0.07
CA ASP A 22 3.41 2.38 0.37
C ASP A 22 3.49 3.16 1.69
N TYR A 23 3.13 4.43 1.67
CA TYR A 23 3.03 5.28 2.85
C TYR A 23 1.61 5.81 3.03
N ASN A 24 1.18 5.91 4.27
CA ASN A 24 0.01 6.69 4.64
C ASN A 24 0.45 8.01 5.27
N LEU A 25 -0.04 9.11 4.73
CA LEU A 25 0.02 10.44 5.31
C LEU A 25 -1.28 10.68 6.09
N ASN A 26 -1.19 10.68 7.41
CA ASN A 26 -2.34 10.95 8.26
C ASN A 26 -2.57 12.45 8.41
N ILE A 27 -3.70 12.95 7.93
CA ILE A 27 -4.15 14.32 8.17
C ILE A 27 -4.85 14.36 9.53
N LEU A 28 -4.26 15.07 10.47
CA LEU A 28 -4.78 15.18 11.83
C LEU A 28 -5.80 16.33 11.97
N SER A 29 -5.64 17.37 11.16
CA SER A 29 -6.51 18.55 11.17
C SER A 29 -6.46 19.25 9.82
N CYS A 30 -7.59 19.76 9.38
CA CYS A 30 -7.68 20.65 8.23
C CYS A 30 -8.84 21.62 8.41
N PRO A 31 -8.80 22.79 7.77
CA PRO A 31 -9.87 23.80 7.89
C PRO A 31 -11.23 23.34 7.34
N ASN A 32 -11.22 22.48 6.33
CA ASN A 32 -12.44 22.01 5.68
C ASN A 32 -12.27 20.56 5.16
N TRP A 33 -12.83 19.59 5.85
CA TRP A 33 -12.80 18.17 5.48
C TRP A 33 -13.62 17.85 4.23
N ASN A 34 -14.60 18.72 3.87
CA ASN A 34 -15.40 18.52 2.66
C ASN A 34 -14.66 18.91 1.39
N ASP A 35 -13.57 19.66 1.50
CA ASP A 35 -12.71 20.01 0.37
C ASP A 35 -11.62 18.96 0.14
N ALA A 36 -12.03 17.73 -0.12
CA ALA A 36 -11.12 16.63 -0.39
C ALA A 36 -10.19 16.92 -1.59
N ARG A 37 -10.68 17.64 -2.61
CA ARG A 37 -9.88 18.08 -3.75
C ARG A 37 -8.76 19.01 -3.31
N GLY A 38 -9.09 20.07 -2.56
CA GLY A 38 -8.11 21.05 -2.07
C GLY A 38 -7.06 20.38 -1.17
N ILE A 39 -7.45 19.44 -0.31
CA ILE A 39 -6.53 18.66 0.52
C ILE A 39 -5.53 17.88 -0.38
N LYS A 40 -6.03 17.14 -1.37
CA LYS A 40 -5.16 16.35 -2.25
C LYS A 40 -4.19 17.22 -3.03
N GLU A 41 -4.67 18.32 -3.58
CA GLU A 41 -3.85 19.28 -4.34
C GLU A 41 -2.79 19.96 -3.46
N ALA A 42 -3.11 20.31 -2.21
CA ALA A 42 -2.15 20.87 -1.27
C ALA A 42 -1.02 19.88 -0.98
N VAL A 43 -1.34 18.62 -0.69
CA VAL A 43 -0.36 17.56 -0.46
C VAL A 43 0.47 17.33 -1.73
N ARG A 44 -0.15 17.26 -2.91
CA ARG A 44 0.53 17.09 -4.19
C ARG A 44 1.55 18.20 -4.44
N LYS A 45 1.17 19.47 -4.22
CA LYS A 45 2.08 20.62 -4.36
C LYS A 45 3.28 20.52 -3.43
N CYS A 46 3.05 20.15 -2.17
CA CYS A 46 4.14 19.96 -1.19
C CYS A 46 5.06 18.81 -1.62
N PHE A 47 4.51 17.70 -2.06
CA PHE A 47 5.30 16.54 -2.48
C PHE A 47 6.12 16.89 -3.73
N ASN A 48 5.53 17.51 -4.75
CA ASN A 48 6.25 17.99 -5.94
C ASN A 48 7.39 18.96 -5.60
N LYS A 49 7.19 19.84 -4.62
CA LYS A 49 8.26 20.71 -4.15
C LYS A 49 9.46 19.94 -3.60
N VAL A 50 9.20 18.88 -2.82
CA VAL A 50 10.26 18.00 -2.28
C VAL A 50 10.97 17.25 -3.42
N MET A 51 10.21 16.68 -4.35
CA MET A 51 10.74 15.95 -5.50
C MET A 51 11.64 16.86 -6.34
N LYS A 52 11.18 18.06 -6.66
CA LYS A 52 11.94 19.06 -7.44
C LYS A 52 13.23 19.48 -6.74
N ASN A 53 13.18 19.70 -5.42
CA ASN A 53 14.37 20.02 -4.63
C ASN A 53 15.39 18.87 -4.60
N SER A 54 14.95 17.65 -4.84
CA SER A 54 15.78 16.44 -4.94
C SER A 54 16.23 16.11 -6.38
N GLY A 55 15.92 16.99 -7.35
CA GLY A 55 16.23 16.76 -8.77
C GLY A 55 15.39 15.64 -9.42
N LEU A 56 14.23 15.34 -8.86
CA LEU A 56 13.32 14.29 -9.33
C LEU A 56 12.12 14.90 -10.07
N SER A 57 11.46 14.08 -10.89
CA SER A 57 10.26 14.48 -11.63
C SER A 57 9.06 14.67 -10.71
N ASP A 58 8.07 15.40 -11.20
CA ASP A 58 6.79 15.56 -10.53
C ASP A 58 6.11 14.20 -10.34
N ILE A 59 5.32 14.13 -9.27
CA ILE A 59 4.55 12.93 -8.93
C ILE A 59 3.31 12.78 -9.82
N GLU A 60 2.89 11.54 -9.96
CA GLU A 60 1.63 11.17 -10.61
C GLU A 60 0.48 11.14 -9.60
N ASP A 61 -0.69 11.60 -10.03
CA ASP A 61 -1.91 11.53 -9.26
C ASP A 61 -2.70 10.27 -9.65
N SER A 62 -2.66 9.25 -8.81
CA SER A 62 -3.46 8.03 -8.93
C SER A 62 -4.80 8.17 -8.24
N THR A 63 -5.71 7.21 -8.45
CA THR A 63 -7.03 7.20 -7.80
C THR A 63 -6.92 7.30 -6.27
N SER A 64 -6.03 6.56 -5.64
CA SER A 64 -5.94 6.48 -4.17
C SER A 64 -4.60 6.90 -3.59
N SER A 65 -3.62 7.24 -4.42
CA SER A 65 -2.28 7.65 -3.98
C SER A 65 -1.75 8.80 -4.81
N LEU A 66 -0.67 9.37 -4.33
CA LEU A 66 0.26 10.23 -5.08
C LEU A 66 1.54 9.42 -5.25
N SER A 67 1.93 9.15 -6.49
CA SER A 67 2.96 8.17 -6.81
C SER A 67 4.18 8.85 -7.41
N THR A 68 5.38 8.47 -6.97
CA THR A 68 6.61 8.87 -7.65
C THR A 68 6.82 8.01 -8.89
N GLY A 69 7.52 8.52 -9.87
CA GLY A 69 8.16 7.66 -10.85
C GLY A 69 9.21 6.76 -10.20
N THR A 70 9.86 5.95 -11.01
CA THR A 70 10.95 5.07 -10.56
C THR A 70 12.18 5.88 -10.17
N ILE A 71 12.69 5.66 -8.97
CA ILE A 71 13.87 6.33 -8.40
C ILE A 71 14.98 5.29 -8.21
N CYS A 72 16.22 5.64 -8.58
CA CYS A 72 17.38 4.79 -8.33
C CYS A 72 17.89 5.00 -6.90
N PHE A 73 18.31 3.92 -6.23
CA PHE A 73 19.06 4.04 -4.99
C PHE A 73 20.43 4.66 -5.26
N ARG A 74 20.87 5.59 -4.39
CA ARG A 74 22.14 6.30 -4.57
C ARG A 74 23.32 5.35 -4.61
N ASP A 75 23.38 4.39 -3.68
CA ASP A 75 24.52 3.49 -3.50
C ASP A 75 24.42 2.20 -4.35
N THR A 76 23.28 1.95 -4.95
CA THR A 76 23.01 0.79 -5.80
C THR A 76 22.15 1.18 -6.99
N PRO A 77 22.73 1.84 -8.02
CA PRO A 77 21.93 2.39 -9.14
C PRO A 77 21.10 1.37 -9.92
N ASN A 78 21.49 0.10 -9.87
CA ASN A 78 20.73 -1.00 -10.49
C ASN A 78 19.47 -1.37 -9.70
N LYS A 79 19.35 -0.93 -8.44
CA LYS A 79 18.15 -1.11 -7.64
C LYS A 79 17.29 0.16 -7.69
N LYS A 80 16.01 -0.05 -7.86
CA LYS A 80 15.03 1.02 -8.09
C LYS A 80 13.88 0.88 -7.11
N PHE A 81 13.24 2.00 -6.79
CA PHE A 81 12.04 2.02 -5.96
C PHE A 81 11.07 3.07 -6.45
N SER A 82 9.82 2.95 -6.02
CA SER A 82 8.76 3.95 -6.13
C SER A 82 8.14 4.18 -4.75
N ILE A 83 7.49 5.33 -4.58
CA ILE A 83 6.77 5.68 -3.37
C ILE A 83 5.32 5.96 -3.75
N ASP A 84 4.39 5.28 -3.09
CA ASP A 84 2.97 5.55 -3.13
C ASP A 84 2.53 6.18 -1.82
N LEU A 85 2.06 7.42 -1.87
CA LEU A 85 1.59 8.16 -0.71
C LEU A 85 0.05 8.24 -0.71
N CYS A 86 -0.61 7.47 0.14
CA CYS A 86 -2.04 7.56 0.39
C CYS A 86 -2.32 8.65 1.44
N ILE A 87 -3.31 9.50 1.20
CA ILE A 87 -3.78 10.48 2.16
C ILE A 87 -4.91 9.85 2.97
N VAL A 88 -4.75 9.81 4.28
CA VAL A 88 -5.69 9.14 5.18
C VAL A 88 -6.07 10.02 6.37
N THR A 89 -7.19 9.71 6.99
CA THR A 89 -7.64 10.27 8.27
C THR A 89 -8.42 9.22 9.05
N GLN A 90 -8.76 9.50 10.30
CA GLN A 90 -9.72 8.71 11.05
C GLN A 90 -11.04 9.46 11.14
N ASN A 91 -12.15 8.74 10.85
CA ASN A 91 -13.48 9.28 11.05
C ASN A 91 -13.87 9.25 12.55
N ASN A 92 -15.05 9.78 12.87
CA ASN A 92 -15.56 9.84 14.24
C ASN A 92 -15.73 8.48 14.92
N ASN A 93 -15.80 7.39 14.14
CA ASN A 93 -15.90 6.01 14.63
C ASN A 93 -14.50 5.37 14.83
N GLY A 94 -13.43 6.12 14.58
CA GLY A 94 -12.07 5.61 14.64
C GLY A 94 -11.67 4.72 13.45
N GLU A 95 -12.47 4.67 12.40
CA GLU A 95 -12.16 3.94 11.19
C GLU A 95 -11.26 4.77 10.28
N TRP A 96 -10.32 4.10 9.63
CA TRP A 96 -9.46 4.76 8.65
C TRP A 96 -10.20 5.01 7.35
N GLU A 97 -10.16 6.24 6.90
CA GLU A 97 -10.64 6.67 5.59
C GLU A 97 -9.47 7.11 4.73
N ARG A 98 -9.58 6.87 3.43
CA ARG A 98 -8.61 7.22 2.42
C ARG A 98 -9.24 8.18 1.42
N LEU A 99 -8.48 9.23 1.05
CA LEU A 99 -8.91 10.18 0.05
C LEU A 99 -8.82 9.54 -1.34
N ILE A 100 -9.93 9.53 -2.06
CA ILE A 100 -10.08 8.99 -3.40
C ILE A 100 -10.23 10.13 -4.41
N HIS A 101 -9.53 10.01 -5.54
CA HIS A 101 -9.73 10.81 -6.74
C HIS A 101 -10.27 9.89 -7.83
N GLU A 102 -11.59 9.93 -8.03
CA GLU A 102 -12.23 9.17 -9.09
C GLU A 102 -12.20 9.96 -10.39
N LYS A 103 -11.34 9.51 -11.30
CA LYS A 103 -11.16 10.13 -12.61
C LYS A 103 -12.26 9.67 -13.56
N THR A 104 -12.94 10.63 -14.18
CA THR A 104 -14.05 10.36 -15.10
C THR A 104 -13.65 10.52 -16.58
N GLY A 105 -12.41 10.92 -16.84
CA GLY A 105 -11.92 11.32 -18.16
C GLY A 105 -12.14 12.79 -18.49
N TYR A 106 -12.97 13.49 -17.70
CA TYR A 106 -13.18 14.93 -17.79
C TYR A 106 -12.88 15.55 -16.44
N THR A 107 -11.82 16.33 -16.33
CA THR A 107 -11.33 16.87 -15.04
C THR A 107 -12.36 17.66 -14.23
N TYR A 108 -13.33 18.29 -14.90
CA TYR A 108 -14.42 19.01 -14.25
C TYR A 108 -15.49 18.09 -13.64
N CYS A 109 -15.55 16.82 -14.08
CA CYS A 109 -16.43 15.79 -13.55
C CYS A 109 -15.75 14.89 -12.52
N ASP A 110 -14.43 15.03 -12.33
CA ASP A 110 -13.70 14.21 -11.37
C ASP A 110 -14.23 14.41 -9.95
N ARG A 111 -14.38 13.31 -9.24
CA ARG A 111 -14.89 13.29 -7.87
C ARG A 111 -13.78 13.04 -6.87
N TYR A 112 -13.84 13.78 -5.76
CA TYR A 112 -12.91 13.61 -4.64
C TYR A 112 -13.72 13.36 -3.38
N TYR A 113 -13.42 12.29 -2.69
CA TYR A 113 -14.16 11.90 -1.49
C TYR A 113 -13.34 11.03 -0.55
N TRP A 114 -13.77 10.96 0.70
CA TRP A 114 -13.24 10.04 1.68
C TRP A 114 -13.96 8.70 1.60
N ASN A 115 -13.20 7.61 1.60
CA ASN A 115 -13.74 6.26 1.54
C ASN A 115 -13.03 5.38 2.57
N ILE A 116 -13.76 4.47 3.20
CA ILE A 116 -13.21 3.52 4.18
C ILE A 116 -12.03 2.78 3.58
N ALA A 117 -10.88 2.87 4.27
CA ALA A 117 -9.67 2.21 3.82
C ALA A 117 -9.74 0.70 4.06
N PRO A 118 -9.26 -0.13 3.12
CA PRO A 118 -9.11 -1.56 3.37
C PRO A 118 -8.28 -1.82 4.62
N ASN A 119 -8.74 -2.72 5.47
CA ASN A 119 -8.03 -3.09 6.68
C ASN A 119 -7.87 -4.59 6.84
N SER A 120 -6.89 -4.99 7.64
CA SER A 120 -6.57 -6.39 7.93
C SER A 120 -6.95 -6.79 9.36
N ASN A 121 -7.84 -6.07 10.02
CA ASN A 121 -8.21 -6.30 11.42
C ASN A 121 -8.70 -7.74 11.67
N LYS A 122 -9.50 -8.30 10.74
CA LYS A 122 -10.00 -9.69 10.80
C LYS A 122 -8.89 -10.74 10.83
N TYR A 123 -7.67 -10.38 10.42
CA TYR A 123 -6.53 -11.30 10.30
C TYR A 123 -5.47 -11.08 11.38
N LYS A 124 -5.68 -10.12 12.30
CA LYS A 124 -4.71 -9.81 13.37
C LYS A 124 -4.39 -11.02 14.23
N ALA A 125 -5.39 -11.79 14.65
CA ALA A 125 -5.19 -13.01 15.46
C ALA A 125 -4.36 -14.05 14.70
N LYS A 126 -4.70 -14.30 13.43
CA LYS A 126 -3.95 -15.26 12.59
C LYS A 126 -2.50 -14.82 12.39
N THR A 127 -2.27 -13.55 12.07
CA THR A 127 -0.92 -13.01 11.88
C THR A 127 -0.11 -13.05 13.17
N LYS A 128 -0.74 -12.80 14.32
CA LYS A 128 -0.10 -12.89 15.63
C LYS A 128 0.34 -14.33 15.89
N ALA A 129 -0.57 -15.30 15.78
CA ALA A 129 -0.28 -16.72 16.00
C ALA A 129 0.88 -17.24 15.11
N ILE A 130 0.91 -16.84 13.82
CA ILE A 130 2.00 -17.21 12.93
C ILE A 130 3.33 -16.58 13.37
N LYS A 131 3.34 -15.30 13.77
CA LYS A 131 4.56 -14.57 14.15
C LYS A 131 5.15 -15.02 15.49
N GLU A 132 4.35 -15.60 16.36
CA GLU A 132 4.81 -16.15 17.66
C GLU A 132 5.71 -17.38 17.48
N VAL A 133 5.65 -18.05 16.32
CA VAL A 133 6.51 -19.18 16.01
C VAL A 133 7.66 -18.74 15.10
N PRO A 134 8.92 -18.86 15.54
CA PRO A 134 10.09 -18.44 14.75
C PRO A 134 10.11 -19.06 13.36
N GLY A 135 10.43 -18.26 12.34
CA GLY A 135 10.55 -18.70 10.94
C GLY A 135 9.23 -18.84 10.17
N LEU A 136 8.07 -18.94 10.84
CA LEU A 136 6.81 -19.11 10.11
C LEU A 136 6.38 -17.87 9.31
N TRP A 137 6.83 -16.69 9.70
CA TRP A 137 6.57 -15.48 8.89
C TRP A 137 7.28 -15.51 7.53
N ASP A 138 8.41 -16.20 7.42
CA ASP A 138 9.09 -16.41 6.14
C ASP A 138 8.30 -17.33 5.21
N VAL A 139 7.56 -18.29 5.77
CA VAL A 139 6.64 -19.13 5.00
C VAL A 139 5.51 -18.28 4.42
N VAL A 140 4.98 -17.31 5.20
CA VAL A 140 3.97 -16.35 4.68
C VAL A 140 4.54 -15.51 3.55
N ARG A 141 5.79 -15.00 3.70
CA ARG A 141 6.47 -14.24 2.64
C ARG A 141 6.62 -15.05 1.35
N GLY A 142 7.08 -16.29 1.48
CA GLY A 142 7.20 -17.21 0.33
C GLY A 142 5.86 -17.47 -0.36
N GLN A 143 4.82 -17.73 0.43
CA GLN A 143 3.48 -17.95 -0.10
C GLN A 143 2.91 -16.69 -0.79
N TYR A 144 3.09 -15.51 -0.18
CA TYR A 144 2.69 -14.23 -0.76
C TYR A 144 3.35 -13.99 -2.11
N LEU A 145 4.68 -14.19 -2.19
CA LEU A 145 5.42 -14.02 -3.43
C LEU A 145 4.92 -14.97 -4.53
N LYS A 146 4.69 -16.23 -4.17
CA LYS A 146 4.15 -17.25 -5.09
C LYS A 146 2.78 -16.84 -5.64
N ILE A 147 1.87 -16.40 -4.78
CA ILE A 147 0.51 -15.97 -5.17
C ILE A 147 0.60 -14.72 -6.06
N LYS A 148 1.36 -13.70 -5.62
CA LYS A 148 1.52 -12.44 -6.37
C LYS A 148 2.10 -12.69 -7.76
N ASN A 149 3.16 -13.50 -7.88
CA ASN A 149 3.77 -13.82 -9.16
C ASN A 149 2.83 -14.62 -10.05
N HIS A 150 2.03 -15.52 -9.49
CA HIS A 150 1.03 -16.26 -10.27
C HIS A 150 0.06 -15.31 -10.97
N TYR A 151 -0.52 -14.34 -10.25
CA TYR A 151 -1.45 -13.37 -10.85
C TYR A 151 -0.76 -12.44 -11.85
N LEU A 152 0.44 -11.95 -11.54
CA LEU A 152 1.20 -11.07 -12.44
C LEU A 152 1.58 -11.77 -13.76
N THR A 153 2.01 -13.03 -13.71
CA THR A 153 2.38 -13.78 -14.93
C THR A 153 1.17 -14.14 -15.80
N HIS A 154 -0.04 -14.15 -15.24
CA HIS A 154 -1.27 -14.38 -15.97
C HIS A 154 -1.99 -13.08 -16.37
N ASN A 155 -1.33 -11.92 -16.18
CA ASN A 155 -1.90 -10.59 -16.42
C ASN A 155 -3.25 -10.35 -15.71
N ASP A 156 -3.45 -10.99 -14.55
CA ASP A 156 -4.63 -10.79 -13.72
C ASP A 156 -4.39 -9.65 -12.73
N TYR A 157 -4.70 -8.44 -13.17
CA TYR A 157 -4.59 -7.22 -12.37
C TYR A 157 -5.75 -7.02 -11.39
N ASN A 158 -6.75 -7.93 -11.37
CA ASN A 158 -7.89 -7.85 -10.45
C ASN A 158 -7.55 -8.38 -9.05
N HIS A 159 -6.33 -8.91 -8.84
CA HIS A 159 -5.84 -9.40 -7.56
C HIS A 159 -4.83 -8.41 -6.93
N PRO A 160 -5.32 -7.36 -6.23
CA PRO A 160 -4.44 -6.42 -5.54
C PRO A 160 -3.51 -7.11 -4.55
N SER A 161 -2.32 -6.56 -4.35
CA SER A 161 -1.33 -7.08 -3.39
C SER A 161 -1.90 -7.32 -1.99
N PHE A 162 -2.90 -6.53 -1.56
CA PHE A 162 -3.60 -6.73 -0.30
C PHE A 162 -4.39 -8.05 -0.28
N ILE A 163 -5.04 -8.43 -1.36
CA ILE A 163 -5.77 -9.71 -1.46
C ILE A 163 -4.79 -10.88 -1.45
N CYS A 164 -3.69 -10.80 -2.22
CA CYS A 164 -2.62 -11.81 -2.18
C CYS A 164 -2.07 -12.01 -0.76
N TYR A 165 -1.91 -10.92 0.00
CA TYR A 165 -1.48 -10.98 1.40
C TYR A 165 -2.49 -11.73 2.28
N ILE A 166 -3.77 -11.41 2.17
CA ILE A 166 -4.83 -12.06 2.95
C ILE A 166 -4.89 -13.55 2.62
N GLU A 167 -4.78 -13.90 1.35
CA GLU A 167 -4.75 -15.29 0.90
C GLU A 167 -3.53 -16.03 1.46
N ALA A 168 -2.33 -15.43 1.38
CA ALA A 168 -1.12 -16.04 1.94
C ALA A 168 -1.23 -16.32 3.45
N VAL A 169 -1.73 -15.34 4.22
CA VAL A 169 -1.96 -15.49 5.67
C VAL A 169 -2.94 -16.62 5.94
N ASN A 170 -4.07 -16.67 5.22
CA ASN A 170 -5.07 -17.72 5.41
C ASN A 170 -4.54 -19.11 5.07
N ASN A 171 -3.85 -19.26 3.94
CA ASN A 171 -3.32 -20.53 3.48
C ASN A 171 -2.31 -21.09 4.50
N VAL A 172 -1.37 -20.24 4.94
CA VAL A 172 -0.36 -20.66 5.94
C VAL A 172 -1.01 -20.98 7.29
N TYR A 173 -1.90 -20.10 7.80
CA TYR A 173 -2.59 -20.33 9.07
C TYR A 173 -3.35 -21.65 9.08
N ASN A 174 -4.17 -21.89 8.06
CA ASN A 174 -4.98 -23.10 7.97
C ASN A 174 -4.11 -24.36 7.89
N HIS A 175 -3.02 -24.32 7.12
CA HIS A 175 -2.07 -25.42 7.03
C HIS A 175 -1.39 -25.74 8.37
N LEU A 176 -0.95 -24.70 9.08
CA LEU A 176 -0.30 -24.87 10.40
C LEU A 176 -1.29 -25.40 11.45
N ARG A 177 -2.54 -24.94 11.39
CA ARG A 177 -3.61 -25.41 12.27
C ARG A 177 -3.96 -26.89 12.01
N GLN A 178 -4.06 -27.32 10.76
CA GLN A 178 -4.26 -28.72 10.41
C GLN A 178 -3.13 -29.61 10.92
N ARG A 179 -1.90 -29.11 10.97
CA ARG A 179 -0.74 -29.82 11.52
C ARG A 179 -0.58 -29.68 13.03
N LYS A 180 -1.50 -28.99 13.71
CA LYS A 180 -1.46 -28.75 15.16
C LYS A 180 -0.19 -28.01 15.62
N ILE A 181 0.41 -27.18 14.76
CA ILE A 181 1.57 -26.35 15.08
C ILE A 181 1.14 -25.06 15.79
N ILE A 182 -0.05 -24.57 15.45
CA ILE A 182 -0.73 -23.43 16.09
C ILE A 182 -2.17 -23.82 16.45
N GLU A 183 -2.78 -23.11 17.40
CA GLU A 183 -4.17 -23.30 17.83
C GLU A 183 -5.18 -22.60 16.90
#